data_4970ac47adedc237e0eb4eb8798ae45a
#
_entry.id   4970ac47adedc237e0eb4eb8798ae45a
#
_cell.length_a   1.000
_cell.length_b   1.000
_cell.length_c   1.000
_cell.angle_alpha   90.00
_cell.angle_beta   90.00
_cell.angle_gamma   90.00
#
_symmetry.space_group_name_H-M   'P 1'
#
loop_
_entity.id
_entity.type
_entity.pdbx_description
1 polymer ?
#
loop_
_entity_poly.entity_id
_entity_poly.type
_entity_poly.pdbx_seq_one_letter_code
_entity_poly.pdbx_strand_id
1 'polypeptide(L)'
;MAPSPSLRRDPSLAAPVATRAGWTDLDVRAVDTARLLAADAVQKAGNGHPGTAMSLAPLAYLLYQNVMRHDPADPQWLGRDRFVLSCGHSSL
;
A
#
# COMPACT_ATOMS: atom_id res chain seq x y z
N MET A 1 -30.39 -12.96 -20.07
CA MET A 1 -29.26 -12.60 -20.95
C MET A 1 -27.96 -12.94 -20.25
N ALA A 2 -27.11 -13.73 -20.87
CA ALA A 2 -25.82 -14.07 -20.29
C ALA A 2 -24.90 -12.85 -20.33
N PRO A 3 -24.13 -12.55 -19.25
CA PRO A 3 -23.18 -11.47 -19.28
C PRO A 3 -22.09 -11.72 -20.32
N SER A 4 -21.59 -10.64 -20.93
CA SER A 4 -20.46 -10.70 -21.84
C SER A 4 -19.26 -11.35 -21.15
N PRO A 5 -18.46 -12.18 -21.85
CA PRO A 5 -17.23 -12.73 -21.27
C PRO A 5 -16.29 -11.66 -20.69
N SER A 6 -16.29 -10.45 -21.28
CA SER A 6 -15.47 -9.32 -20.80
C SER A 6 -15.92 -8.78 -19.44
N LEU A 7 -17.15 -9.07 -19.00
CA LEU A 7 -17.67 -8.65 -17.71
C LEU A 7 -17.48 -9.70 -16.61
N ARG A 8 -16.98 -10.89 -16.96
CA ARG A 8 -16.68 -11.91 -15.98
C ARG A 8 -15.44 -11.52 -15.20
N ARG A 9 -15.53 -11.58 -13.87
CA ARG A 9 -14.36 -11.36 -13.03
C ARG A 9 -13.35 -12.48 -13.26
N ASP A 10 -12.12 -12.10 -13.48
CA ASP A 10 -11.00 -13.03 -13.43
C ASP A 10 -10.89 -13.55 -11.98
N PRO A 11 -10.98 -14.89 -11.75
CA PRO A 11 -10.88 -15.44 -10.42
C PRO A 11 -9.58 -15.04 -9.70
N SER A 12 -8.48 -14.80 -10.43
CA SER A 12 -7.21 -14.37 -9.84
C SER A 12 -7.33 -13.01 -9.18
N LEU A 13 -8.25 -12.14 -9.62
CA LEU A 13 -8.46 -10.83 -9.03
C LEU A 13 -9.10 -10.90 -7.65
N ALA A 14 -9.72 -12.03 -7.27
CA ALA A 14 -10.26 -12.24 -5.94
C ALA A 14 -9.19 -12.63 -4.93
N ALA A 15 -7.99 -13.01 -5.38
CA ALA A 15 -6.89 -13.39 -4.49
C ALA A 15 -6.38 -12.18 -3.70
N PRO A 16 -5.90 -12.39 -2.47
CA PRO A 16 -5.25 -11.32 -1.71
C PRO A 16 -4.12 -10.67 -2.50
N VAL A 17 -3.88 -9.37 -2.26
CA VAL A 17 -2.80 -8.62 -2.92
C VAL A 17 -1.45 -9.34 -2.76
N ALA A 18 -1.18 -9.89 -1.58
CA ALA A 18 0.05 -10.63 -1.30
C ALA A 18 0.27 -11.77 -2.31
N THR A 19 -0.78 -12.58 -2.58
CA THR A 19 -0.69 -13.68 -3.54
C THR A 19 -0.51 -13.17 -4.97
N ARG A 20 -1.28 -12.15 -5.36
CA ARG A 20 -1.23 -11.58 -6.71
C ARG A 20 0.09 -10.90 -7.02
N ALA A 21 0.70 -10.27 -6.04
CA ALA A 21 1.97 -9.58 -6.18
C ALA A 21 3.18 -10.52 -6.02
N GLY A 22 2.96 -11.78 -5.66
CA GLY A 22 4.04 -12.74 -5.42
C GLY A 22 4.86 -12.41 -4.17
N TRP A 23 4.22 -11.82 -3.16
CA TRP A 23 4.89 -11.41 -1.93
C TRP A 23 5.33 -12.62 -1.10
N THR A 24 6.49 -12.48 -0.47
CA THR A 24 6.98 -13.40 0.55
C THR A 24 6.38 -13.10 1.91
N ASP A 25 6.61 -13.96 2.89
CA ASP A 25 6.19 -13.71 4.28
C ASP A 25 6.79 -12.41 4.83
N LEU A 26 8.01 -12.07 4.42
CA LEU A 26 8.64 -10.81 4.84
C LEU A 26 7.86 -9.60 4.33
N ASP A 27 7.42 -9.64 3.07
CA ASP A 27 6.61 -8.56 2.49
C ASP A 27 5.31 -8.38 3.26
N VAL A 28 4.61 -9.46 3.56
CA VAL A 28 3.35 -9.44 4.33
C VAL A 28 3.59 -8.87 5.72
N ARG A 29 4.65 -9.28 6.39
CA ARG A 29 5.00 -8.77 7.72
C ARG A 29 5.36 -7.28 7.69
N ALA A 30 6.03 -6.83 6.64
CA ALA A 30 6.35 -5.41 6.48
C ALA A 30 5.07 -4.57 6.35
N VAL A 31 4.12 -5.02 5.53
CA VAL A 31 2.83 -4.35 5.36
C VAL A 31 2.03 -4.33 6.66
N ASP A 32 1.96 -5.46 7.36
CA ASP A 32 1.25 -5.55 8.63
C ASP A 32 1.90 -4.65 9.69
N THR A 33 3.22 -4.55 9.71
CA THR A 33 3.94 -3.64 10.59
C THR A 33 3.58 -2.19 10.30
N ALA A 34 3.51 -1.79 9.03
CA ALA A 34 3.09 -0.44 8.65
C ALA A 34 1.67 -0.14 9.13
N ARG A 35 0.75 -1.11 8.99
CA ARG A 35 -0.63 -0.97 9.49
C ARG A 35 -0.67 -0.76 11.00
N LEU A 36 0.08 -1.57 11.73
CA LEU A 36 0.11 -1.48 13.20
C LEU A 36 0.76 -0.18 13.67
N LEU A 37 1.80 0.28 13.00
CA LEU A 37 2.42 1.57 13.30
C LEU A 37 1.43 2.72 13.10
N ALA A 38 0.62 2.68 12.07
CA ALA A 38 -0.42 3.69 11.84
C ALA A 38 -1.46 3.67 12.96
N ALA A 39 -1.92 2.49 13.36
CA ALA A 39 -2.88 2.34 14.45
C ALA A 39 -2.28 2.84 15.78
N ASP A 40 -1.04 2.48 16.07
CA ASP A 40 -0.34 2.90 17.27
C ASP A 40 -0.13 4.42 17.32
N ALA A 41 0.19 5.03 16.19
CA ALA A 41 0.38 6.47 16.09
C ALA A 41 -0.91 7.22 16.44
N VAL A 42 -2.05 6.77 15.90
CA VAL A 42 -3.36 7.35 16.21
C VAL A 42 -3.72 7.13 17.68
N GLN A 43 -3.47 5.96 18.21
CA GLN A 43 -3.72 5.64 19.61
C GLN A 43 -2.89 6.54 20.53
N LYS A 44 -1.62 6.74 20.23
CA LYS A 44 -0.72 7.59 21.02
C LYS A 44 -1.14 9.05 20.96
N ALA A 45 -1.57 9.54 19.80
CA ALA A 45 -2.03 10.91 19.65
C ALA A 45 -3.38 11.17 20.31
N GLY A 46 -4.18 10.13 20.53
CA GLY A 46 -5.53 10.22 21.11
C GLY A 46 -6.60 10.67 20.13
N ASN A 47 -6.24 10.95 18.87
CA ASN A 47 -7.19 11.28 17.80
C ASN A 47 -6.53 10.99 16.44
N GLY A 48 -7.33 11.05 15.38
CA GLY A 48 -6.89 10.84 14.02
C GLY A 48 -7.65 9.72 13.33
N HIS A 49 -7.30 9.47 12.06
CA HIS A 49 -7.99 8.51 11.21
C HIS A 49 -7.01 7.43 10.72
N PRO A 50 -6.98 6.24 11.35
CA PRO A 50 -6.07 5.18 10.93
C PRO A 50 -6.54 4.44 9.67
N GLY A 51 -7.83 4.56 9.30
CA GLY A 51 -8.46 3.72 8.28
C GLY A 51 -7.76 3.76 6.94
N THR A 52 -7.54 4.95 6.38
CA THR A 52 -6.90 5.10 5.08
C THR A 52 -5.45 4.62 5.10
N ALA A 53 -4.70 4.97 6.13
CA ALA A 53 -3.31 4.52 6.27
C ALA A 53 -3.23 2.99 6.34
N MET A 54 -4.15 2.36 7.06
CA MET A 54 -4.19 0.90 7.18
C MET A 54 -4.64 0.24 5.88
N SER A 55 -5.69 0.77 5.23
CA SER A 55 -6.24 0.16 4.01
C SER A 55 -5.33 0.33 2.80
N LEU A 56 -4.58 1.43 2.72
CA LEU A 56 -3.66 1.71 1.62
C LEU A 56 -2.23 1.23 1.87
N ALA A 57 -1.92 0.67 3.03
CA ALA A 57 -0.59 0.18 3.32
C ALA A 57 -0.07 -0.83 2.27
N PRO A 58 -0.86 -1.81 1.81
CA PRO A 58 -0.42 -2.72 0.74
C PRO A 58 -0.08 -1.99 -0.55
N LEU A 59 -0.88 -0.99 -0.94
CA LEU A 59 -0.64 -0.21 -2.15
C LEU A 59 0.64 0.62 -2.03
N ALA A 60 0.82 1.30 -0.91
CA ALA A 60 2.02 2.11 -0.67
C ALA A 60 3.28 1.24 -0.70
N TYR A 61 3.23 0.09 -0.04
CA TYR A 61 4.34 -0.86 -0.04
C TYR A 61 4.68 -1.32 -1.47
N LEU A 62 3.66 -1.69 -2.24
CA LEU A 62 3.84 -2.13 -3.62
C LEU A 62 4.48 -1.04 -4.48
N LEU A 63 4.03 0.21 -4.35
CA LEU A 63 4.58 1.33 -5.08
C LEU A 63 6.07 1.53 -4.80
N TYR A 64 6.45 1.55 -3.52
CA TYR A 64 7.84 1.80 -3.14
C TYR A 64 8.75 0.62 -3.43
N GLN A 65 8.27 -0.61 -3.34
CA GLN A 65 9.10 -1.79 -3.54
C GLN A 65 9.21 -2.22 -4.99
N ASN A 66 8.17 -2.02 -5.79
CA ASN A 66 8.11 -2.65 -7.11
C ASN A 66 7.93 -1.66 -8.27
N VAL A 67 7.39 -0.47 -8.04
CA VAL A 67 6.97 0.44 -9.11
C VAL A 67 7.83 1.69 -9.18
N MET A 68 7.99 2.37 -8.06
CA MET A 68 8.69 3.65 -8.02
C MET A 68 10.20 3.47 -8.09
N ARG A 69 10.84 4.34 -8.86
CA ARG A 69 12.31 4.44 -8.89
C ARG A 69 12.74 5.43 -7.80
N HIS A 70 13.42 4.92 -6.81
CA HIS A 70 13.94 5.74 -5.72
C HIS A 70 15.16 5.07 -5.11
N ASP A 71 15.94 5.86 -4.37
CA ASP A 71 17.10 5.36 -3.63
C ASP A 71 17.01 5.87 -2.19
N PRO A 72 16.75 4.99 -1.22
CA PRO A 72 16.66 5.39 0.19
C PRO A 72 17.97 5.99 0.72
N ALA A 73 19.12 5.63 0.13
CA ALA A 73 20.42 6.19 0.51
C ALA A 73 20.64 7.59 -0.08
N ASP A 74 19.90 7.96 -1.12
CA ASP A 74 19.95 9.29 -1.74
C ASP A 74 18.51 9.78 -2.03
N PRO A 75 17.78 10.23 -0.99
CA PRO A 75 16.38 10.61 -1.14
C PRO A 75 16.17 11.87 -1.99
N GLN A 76 17.23 12.60 -2.32
CA GLN A 76 17.16 13.79 -3.17
C GLN A 76 17.59 13.52 -4.61
N TRP A 77 17.87 12.29 -4.96
CA TRP A 77 18.27 11.92 -6.33
C TRP A 77 17.29 12.48 -7.37
N LEU A 78 17.81 13.19 -8.36
CA LEU A 78 17.00 13.90 -9.34
C LEU A 78 16.17 12.96 -10.23
N GLY A 79 16.66 11.75 -10.48
CA GLY A 79 15.98 10.74 -11.31
C GLY A 79 14.86 9.99 -10.59
N ARG A 80 14.60 10.28 -9.31
CA ARG A 80 13.61 9.58 -8.52
C ARG A 80 12.19 9.88 -9.00
N ASP A 81 11.31 8.89 -8.85
CA ASP A 81 9.88 9.12 -8.94
C ASP A 81 9.41 9.85 -7.68
N ARG A 82 8.38 10.65 -7.84
CA ARG A 82 7.85 11.47 -6.73
C ARG A 82 6.46 10.99 -6.36
N PHE A 83 6.27 10.80 -5.07
CA PHE A 83 5.00 10.41 -4.51
C PHE A 83 4.31 11.63 -3.90
N VAL A 84 3.04 11.83 -4.24
CA VAL A 84 2.22 12.90 -3.67
C VAL A 84 0.99 12.26 -3.02
N LEU A 85 0.85 12.47 -1.72
CA LEU A 85 -0.31 11.99 -0.97
C LEU A 85 -1.37 13.10 -0.91
N SER A 86 -2.43 12.97 -1.71
CA SER A 86 -3.50 13.97 -1.74
C SER A 86 -4.37 13.94 -0.49
N CYS A 87 -4.49 12.77 0.16
CA CYS A 87 -5.22 12.62 1.41
C CYS A 87 -4.32 13.03 2.59
N GLY A 88 -4.15 14.32 2.81
CA GLY A 88 -3.22 14.82 3.84
C GLY A 88 -3.51 14.30 5.24
N HIS A 89 -4.79 14.04 5.58
CA HIS A 89 -5.18 13.49 6.87
C HIS A 89 -4.69 12.05 7.10
N SER A 90 -4.21 11.37 6.07
CA SER A 90 -3.68 10.01 6.16
C SER A 90 -2.17 9.98 6.32
N SER A 91 -1.54 11.12 6.42
CA SER A 91 -0.09 11.28 6.55
C SER A 91 0.32 11.05 8.01
N LEU A 92 0.51 9.80 8.33
CA LEU A 92 0.91 9.37 9.68
C LEU A 92 2.39 9.03 9.76
#